data_51ed8fbac86e3dede30bb49a08331fb6
#
_entry.id   51ed8fbac86e3dede30bb49a08331fb6
#
_cell.length_a   1.000
_cell.length_b   1.000
_cell.length_c   1.000
_cell.angle_alpha   90.00
_cell.angle_beta   90.00
_cell.angle_gamma   90.00
#
_symmetry.space_group_name_H-M   'P 1'
#
loop_
_entity.id
_entity.type
_entity.pdbx_description
1 polymer ?
#
loop_
_entity_poly.entity_id
_entity_poly.type
_entity_poly.pdbx_seq_one_letter_code
_entity_poly.pdbx_strand_id
1 'polypeptide(L)'
;PALYILIGEEESGNPKAYIGETENFDKRVRDHINKKDFWQRALVFVSLAHDKTKADVQYLEKRSVELALKVNQYTLDENKQNPKNPTLTESQRSTDDEYFEDIRFIVSFMGYNIFEKAEVTDKSPMFYIVENGILAKGIYNDGGMTVLEGSKICVKESAKFRHPEQRAKMLKECRCELEDDFYIVKRAKSFPSPSGAAVF
;
A
#
# COMPACT_ATOMS: atom_id res chain seq x y z
N PRO A 1 -10.96 21.62 -6.61
CA PRO A 1 -11.00 20.28 -6.01
C PRO A 1 -9.69 19.55 -6.23
N ALA A 2 -9.35 18.63 -5.31
CA ALA A 2 -8.13 17.86 -5.35
C ALA A 2 -8.36 16.43 -4.88
N LEU A 3 -7.67 15.46 -5.51
CA LEU A 3 -7.42 14.14 -4.95
C LEU A 3 -6.14 14.23 -4.11
N TYR A 4 -6.12 13.57 -2.94
CA TYR A 4 -4.90 13.51 -2.14
C TYR A 4 -4.70 12.12 -1.55
N ILE A 5 -3.43 11.79 -1.30
CA ILE A 5 -3.02 10.54 -0.68
C ILE A 5 -2.11 10.88 0.49
N LEU A 6 -2.51 10.52 1.70
CA LEU A 6 -1.67 10.57 2.89
C LEU A 6 -0.93 9.25 3.02
N ILE A 7 0.36 9.30 3.23
CA ILE A 7 1.24 8.13 3.21
C ILE A 7 2.09 8.12 4.49
N GLY A 8 2.16 6.98 5.14
CA GLY A 8 2.96 6.74 6.32
C GLY A 8 2.96 5.27 6.71
N GLU A 9 3.15 5.02 7.99
CA GLU A 9 3.29 3.68 8.55
C GLU A 9 2.41 3.52 9.79
N GLU A 10 1.95 2.32 10.03
CA GLU A 10 1.38 1.94 11.33
C GLU A 10 2.50 1.85 12.38
N GLU A 11 2.15 1.84 13.67
CA GLU A 11 3.13 1.61 14.75
C GLU A 11 3.95 0.33 14.57
N SER A 12 3.42 -0.61 13.85
CA SER A 12 4.04 -1.88 13.49
C SER A 12 5.02 -1.83 12.33
N GLY A 13 5.18 -0.66 11.68
CA GLY A 13 6.00 -0.49 10.48
C GLY A 13 5.32 -0.94 9.18
N ASN A 14 4.06 -1.35 9.21
CA ASN A 14 3.33 -1.61 7.96
C ASN A 14 2.96 -0.31 7.25
N PRO A 15 3.04 -0.29 5.90
CA PRO A 15 2.66 0.89 5.15
C PRO A 15 1.17 1.12 5.27
N LYS A 16 0.82 2.36 5.51
CA LYS A 16 -0.55 2.81 5.62
C LYS A 16 -0.77 4.00 4.69
N ALA A 17 -1.90 4.00 4.01
CA ALA A 17 -2.31 5.11 3.19
C ALA A 17 -3.76 5.49 3.50
N TYR A 18 -4.07 6.74 3.23
CA TYR A 18 -5.43 7.24 3.21
C TYR A 18 -5.62 8.04 1.92
N ILE A 19 -6.64 7.72 1.16
CA ILE A 19 -6.98 8.39 -0.09
C ILE A 19 -8.25 9.21 0.15
N GLY A 20 -8.27 10.45 -0.30
CA GLY A 20 -9.42 11.32 -0.10
C GLY A 20 -9.54 12.43 -1.14
N GLU A 21 -10.72 13.01 -1.23
CA GLU A 21 -11.00 14.16 -2.05
C GLU A 21 -11.28 15.41 -1.20
N THR A 22 -11.04 16.57 -1.74
CA THR A 22 -11.38 17.83 -1.07
C THR A 22 -11.49 18.99 -2.04
N GLU A 23 -12.34 19.96 -1.73
CA GLU A 23 -12.39 21.25 -2.41
C GLU A 23 -11.43 22.28 -1.79
N ASN A 24 -10.97 22.01 -0.54
CA ASN A 24 -10.02 22.88 0.16
C ASN A 24 -9.02 22.02 0.94
N PHE A 25 -7.84 21.83 0.36
CA PHE A 25 -6.80 20.99 0.95
C PHE A 25 -6.23 21.58 2.23
N ASP A 26 -6.05 22.90 2.34
CA ASP A 26 -5.49 23.55 3.54
C ASP A 26 -6.35 23.30 4.78
N LYS A 27 -7.67 23.37 4.62
CA LYS A 27 -8.59 23.04 5.70
C LYS A 27 -8.54 21.55 6.01
N ARG A 28 -8.55 20.70 4.97
CA ARG A 28 -8.59 19.26 5.12
C ARG A 28 -7.32 18.70 5.76
N VAL A 29 -6.15 19.23 5.41
CA VAL A 29 -4.88 18.80 6.00
C VAL A 29 -4.79 19.11 7.50
N ARG A 30 -5.31 20.25 7.93
CA ARG A 30 -5.37 20.60 9.37
C ARG A 30 -6.26 19.63 10.14
N ASP A 31 -7.39 19.23 9.58
CA ASP A 31 -8.26 18.21 10.18
C ASP A 31 -7.54 16.87 10.31
N HIS A 32 -6.71 16.51 9.32
CA HIS A 32 -5.94 15.27 9.34
C HIS A 32 -4.78 15.29 10.34
N ILE A 33 -4.06 16.42 10.47
CA ILE A 33 -2.99 16.58 11.48
C ILE A 33 -3.54 16.32 12.90
N ASN A 34 -4.79 16.73 13.15
CA ASN A 34 -5.40 16.57 14.47
C ASN A 34 -6.03 15.18 14.72
N LYS A 35 -6.28 14.40 13.67
CA LYS A 35 -7.07 13.15 13.77
C LYS A 35 -6.32 11.90 13.33
N LYS A 36 -5.20 12.05 12.62
CA LYS A 36 -4.45 10.97 12.00
C LYS A 36 -2.96 11.18 12.26
N ASP A 37 -2.34 10.30 12.97
CA ASP A 37 -0.94 10.36 13.40
C ASP A 37 0.01 9.51 12.56
N PHE A 38 -0.54 8.62 11.71
CA PHE A 38 0.26 7.66 10.95
C PHE A 38 1.02 8.27 9.76
N TRP A 39 0.53 9.38 9.17
CA TRP A 39 1.06 9.88 7.91
C TRP A 39 2.19 10.88 8.11
N GLN A 40 3.16 10.83 7.21
CA GLN A 40 4.35 11.67 7.21
C GLN A 40 4.47 12.45 5.89
N ARG A 41 3.76 12.00 4.85
CA ARG A 41 3.76 12.62 3.51
C ARG A 41 2.36 12.71 2.96
N ALA A 42 2.14 13.73 2.14
CA ALA A 42 0.91 13.90 1.37
C ALA A 42 1.25 14.14 -0.10
N LEU A 43 0.63 13.38 -0.99
CA LEU A 43 0.59 13.67 -2.41
C LEU A 43 -0.74 14.33 -2.71
N VAL A 44 -0.71 15.44 -3.45
CA VAL A 44 -1.91 16.22 -3.78
C VAL A 44 -1.95 16.43 -5.27
N PHE A 45 -3.02 15.97 -5.89
CA PHE A 45 -3.23 16.07 -7.33
C PHE A 45 -4.30 17.11 -7.63
N VAL A 46 -3.92 18.14 -8.36
CA VAL A 46 -4.78 19.21 -8.83
C VAL A 46 -4.64 19.37 -10.33
N SER A 47 -5.76 19.63 -11.03
CA SER A 47 -5.69 19.94 -12.45
C SER A 47 -5.21 21.38 -12.64
N LEU A 48 -4.19 21.57 -13.47
CA LEU A 48 -3.69 22.90 -13.83
C LEU A 48 -4.71 23.69 -14.65
N ALA A 49 -5.53 23.00 -15.44
CA ALA A 49 -6.60 23.63 -16.22
C ALA A 49 -7.80 24.05 -15.38
N HIS A 50 -7.84 23.67 -14.09
CA HIS A 50 -8.97 23.90 -13.20
C HIS A 50 -10.31 23.35 -13.73
N ASP A 51 -10.25 22.35 -14.59
CA ASP A 51 -11.39 21.76 -15.30
C ASP A 51 -12.05 20.59 -14.53
N LYS A 52 -11.43 20.11 -13.45
CA LYS A 52 -11.98 19.04 -12.62
C LYS A 52 -13.04 19.56 -11.66
N THR A 53 -14.20 18.95 -11.69
CA THR A 53 -15.31 19.21 -10.76
C THR A 53 -15.19 18.35 -9.51
N LYS A 54 -16.09 18.58 -8.54
CA LYS A 54 -16.19 17.71 -7.36
C LYS A 54 -16.58 16.28 -7.74
N ALA A 55 -17.43 16.10 -8.75
CA ALA A 55 -17.82 14.78 -9.21
C ALA A 55 -16.65 14.00 -9.79
N ASP A 56 -15.78 14.69 -10.56
CA ASP A 56 -14.58 14.07 -11.12
C ASP A 56 -13.61 13.59 -10.02
N VAL A 57 -13.31 14.44 -9.02
CA VAL A 57 -12.41 14.03 -7.93
C VAL A 57 -13.01 12.95 -7.02
N GLN A 58 -14.35 12.89 -6.88
CA GLN A 58 -15.02 11.78 -6.18
C GLN A 58 -14.91 10.47 -6.97
N TYR A 59 -14.99 10.53 -8.29
CA TYR A 59 -14.76 9.37 -9.14
C TYR A 59 -13.31 8.87 -9.02
N LEU A 60 -12.35 9.79 -9.09
CA LEU A 60 -10.92 9.48 -8.92
C LEU A 60 -10.61 8.88 -7.54
N GLU A 61 -11.20 9.43 -6.46
CA GLU A 61 -11.08 8.86 -5.12
C GLU A 61 -11.57 7.42 -5.07
N LYS A 62 -12.79 7.16 -5.57
CA LYS A 62 -13.38 5.82 -5.59
C LYS A 62 -12.48 4.84 -6.35
N ARG A 63 -12.07 5.20 -7.57
CA ARG A 63 -11.22 4.37 -8.41
C ARG A 63 -9.87 4.07 -7.75
N SER A 64 -9.29 5.09 -7.12
CA SER A 64 -8.02 4.97 -6.37
C SER A 64 -8.15 4.00 -5.21
N VAL A 65 -9.20 4.14 -4.39
CA VAL A 65 -9.45 3.25 -3.24
C VAL A 65 -9.69 1.81 -3.70
N GLU A 66 -10.54 1.60 -4.72
CA GLU A 66 -10.81 0.27 -5.27
C GLU A 66 -9.55 -0.42 -5.78
N LEU A 67 -8.71 0.30 -6.53
CA LEU A 67 -7.46 -0.26 -7.04
C LEU A 67 -6.45 -0.54 -5.93
N ALA A 68 -6.27 0.39 -4.99
CA ALA A 68 -5.36 0.21 -3.86
C ALA A 68 -5.75 -0.99 -2.98
N LEU A 69 -7.05 -1.18 -2.71
CA LEU A 69 -7.55 -2.36 -1.99
C LEU A 69 -7.30 -3.65 -2.77
N LYS A 70 -7.47 -3.65 -4.10
CA LYS A 70 -7.20 -4.80 -4.96
C LYS A 70 -5.71 -5.17 -4.99
N VAL A 71 -4.84 -4.16 -5.04
CA VAL A 71 -3.38 -4.32 -5.01
C VAL A 71 -2.90 -4.79 -3.64
N ASN A 72 -3.53 -4.28 -2.57
CA ASN A 72 -3.30 -4.69 -1.17
C ASN A 72 -1.83 -4.61 -0.72
N GLN A 73 -1.15 -3.52 -1.08
CA GLN A 73 0.22 -3.22 -0.65
C GLN A 73 0.25 -2.31 0.58
N TYR A 74 -0.76 -1.46 0.74
CA TYR A 74 -0.92 -0.52 1.84
C TYR A 74 -2.19 -0.84 2.64
N THR A 75 -2.15 -0.62 3.95
CA THR A 75 -3.35 -0.66 4.79
C THR A 75 -4.19 0.58 4.52
N LEU A 76 -5.46 0.40 4.17
CA LEU A 76 -6.45 1.45 3.94
C LEU A 76 -7.63 1.36 4.92
N ASP A 77 -7.38 1.01 6.17
CA ASP A 77 -8.40 0.79 7.19
C ASP A 77 -9.21 2.05 7.54
N GLU A 78 -8.67 3.22 7.26
CA GLU A 78 -9.35 4.49 7.47
C GLU A 78 -10.23 4.94 6.29
N ASN A 79 -10.14 4.28 5.14
CA ASN A 79 -11.06 4.43 4.01
C ASN A 79 -12.33 3.55 4.18
N LYS A 80 -12.91 3.54 5.40
CA LYS A 80 -14.03 2.65 5.78
C LYS A 80 -15.36 2.98 5.08
N GLN A 81 -15.52 4.21 4.59
CA GLN A 81 -16.70 4.59 3.83
C GLN A 81 -16.40 4.37 2.35
N ASN A 82 -17.26 3.60 1.68
CA ASN A 82 -17.22 3.53 0.23
C ASN A 82 -17.37 4.94 -0.35
N PRO A 83 -16.42 5.42 -1.14
CA PRO A 83 -16.54 6.71 -1.78
C PRO A 83 -17.83 6.79 -2.59
N LYS A 84 -18.41 7.98 -2.66
CA LYS A 84 -19.62 8.20 -3.45
C LYS A 84 -19.38 7.81 -4.90
N ASN A 85 -20.42 7.24 -5.53
CA ASN A 85 -20.39 6.95 -6.96
C ASN A 85 -21.06 8.10 -7.71
N PRO A 86 -20.31 9.09 -8.19
CA PRO A 86 -20.89 10.23 -8.90
C PRO A 86 -21.43 9.79 -10.26
N THR A 87 -22.45 10.49 -10.71
CA THR A 87 -22.95 10.32 -12.09
C THR A 87 -22.10 11.16 -13.01
N LEU A 88 -21.31 10.52 -13.88
CA LEU A 88 -20.50 11.12 -14.90
C LEU A 88 -20.94 10.65 -16.29
N THR A 89 -20.80 11.50 -17.29
CA THR A 89 -20.93 11.08 -18.69
C THR A 89 -19.80 10.14 -19.09
N GLU A 90 -19.96 9.39 -20.15
CA GLU A 90 -18.93 8.48 -20.65
C GLU A 90 -17.65 9.25 -21.05
N SER A 91 -17.79 10.42 -21.65
CA SER A 91 -16.66 11.29 -22.02
C SER A 91 -15.89 11.76 -20.77
N GLN A 92 -16.59 12.19 -19.71
CA GLN A 92 -15.95 12.58 -18.45
C GLN A 92 -15.19 11.42 -17.82
N ARG A 93 -15.79 10.22 -17.79
CA ARG A 93 -15.11 9.04 -17.27
C ARG A 93 -13.86 8.71 -18.04
N SER A 94 -13.89 8.76 -19.37
CA SER A 94 -12.71 8.49 -20.19
C SER A 94 -11.57 9.47 -19.88
N THR A 95 -11.88 10.76 -19.77
CA THR A 95 -10.90 11.80 -19.42
C THR A 95 -10.35 11.61 -18.00
N ASP A 96 -11.19 11.23 -17.05
CA ASP A 96 -10.77 10.98 -15.67
C ASP A 96 -9.97 9.68 -15.54
N ASP A 97 -10.26 8.66 -16.36
CA ASP A 97 -9.48 7.45 -16.43
C ASP A 97 -8.06 7.71 -16.95
N GLU A 98 -7.91 8.55 -17.99
CA GLU A 98 -6.59 8.99 -18.48
C GLU A 98 -5.83 9.77 -17.39
N TYR A 99 -6.49 10.70 -16.72
CA TYR A 99 -5.88 11.44 -15.61
C TYR A 99 -5.49 10.53 -14.44
N PHE A 100 -6.26 9.49 -14.20
CA PHE A 100 -5.92 8.48 -13.18
C PHE A 100 -4.68 7.67 -13.55
N GLU A 101 -4.46 7.35 -14.81
CA GLU A 101 -3.23 6.68 -15.25
C GLU A 101 -1.99 7.58 -15.04
N ASP A 102 -2.11 8.89 -15.25
CA ASP A 102 -1.03 9.84 -14.91
C ASP A 102 -0.76 9.86 -13.40
N ILE A 103 -1.80 9.85 -12.56
CA ILE A 103 -1.67 9.76 -11.10
C ILE A 103 -0.94 8.46 -10.71
N ARG A 104 -1.32 7.32 -11.28
CA ARG A 104 -0.68 6.03 -11.03
C ARG A 104 0.80 6.07 -11.37
N PHE A 105 1.13 6.59 -12.55
CA PHE A 105 2.50 6.74 -12.99
C PHE A 105 3.32 7.62 -12.03
N ILE A 106 2.81 8.78 -11.63
CA ILE A 106 3.49 9.69 -10.70
C ILE A 106 3.70 9.03 -9.34
N VAL A 107 2.67 8.37 -8.79
CA VAL A 107 2.75 7.68 -7.49
C VAL A 107 3.80 6.57 -7.51
N SER A 108 3.81 5.77 -8.58
CA SER A 108 4.82 4.71 -8.79
C SER A 108 6.22 5.29 -8.98
N PHE A 109 6.37 6.32 -9.80
CA PHE A 109 7.65 7.00 -10.05
C PHE A 109 8.25 7.59 -8.75
N MET A 110 7.40 8.04 -7.82
CA MET A 110 7.83 8.49 -6.49
C MET A 110 8.16 7.34 -5.52
N GLY A 111 8.09 6.10 -5.96
CA GLY A 111 8.43 4.92 -5.18
C GLY A 111 7.30 4.38 -4.29
N TYR A 112 6.05 4.79 -4.52
CA TYR A 112 4.90 4.32 -3.76
C TYR A 112 4.07 3.30 -4.54
N ASN A 113 4.16 2.02 -4.19
CA ASN A 113 3.40 0.95 -4.86
C ASN A 113 1.97 0.81 -4.32
N ILE A 114 1.25 1.92 -4.24
CA ILE A 114 -0.14 1.93 -3.77
C ILE A 114 -1.06 1.28 -4.81
N PHE A 115 -0.81 1.55 -6.10
CA PHE A 115 -1.64 1.15 -7.23
C PHE A 115 -1.06 0.02 -8.07
N GLU A 116 0.14 -0.43 -7.75
CA GLU A 116 0.84 -1.46 -8.51
C GLU A 116 1.45 -2.50 -7.58
N LYS A 117 1.49 -3.74 -8.04
CA LYS A 117 2.29 -4.74 -7.36
C LYS A 117 3.73 -4.56 -7.77
N ALA A 118 4.66 -4.66 -6.82
CA ALA A 118 6.07 -4.74 -7.16
C ALA A 118 6.29 -5.89 -8.15
N GLU A 119 6.68 -5.57 -9.38
CA GLU A 119 7.04 -6.59 -10.35
C GLU A 119 8.38 -7.20 -9.96
N VAL A 120 8.36 -8.51 -9.77
CA VAL A 120 9.57 -9.31 -9.59
C VAL A 120 10.10 -9.62 -10.97
N THR A 121 11.17 -8.93 -11.38
CA THR A 121 11.86 -9.23 -12.63
C THR A 121 13.07 -10.12 -12.35
N ASP A 122 13.47 -10.93 -13.32
CA ASP A 122 14.67 -11.80 -13.23
C ASP A 122 15.99 -11.02 -12.95
N LYS A 123 15.96 -9.69 -13.11
CA LYS A 123 17.10 -8.79 -12.85
C LYS A 123 17.08 -8.16 -11.46
N SER A 124 16.03 -8.36 -10.67
CA SER A 124 15.93 -7.77 -9.33
C SER A 124 16.93 -8.44 -8.39
N PRO A 125 17.71 -7.66 -7.59
CA PRO A 125 18.65 -8.24 -6.63
C PRO A 125 17.93 -9.13 -5.63
N MET A 126 18.39 -10.37 -5.51
CA MET A 126 17.83 -11.34 -4.58
C MET A 126 18.61 -11.32 -3.27
N PHE A 127 17.89 -11.22 -2.18
CA PHE A 127 18.41 -11.21 -0.82
C PHE A 127 18.00 -12.49 -0.08
N TYR A 128 18.84 -12.91 0.84
CA TYR A 128 18.61 -14.11 1.63
C TYR A 128 18.83 -13.80 3.11
N ILE A 129 17.94 -14.36 3.94
CA ILE A 129 18.18 -14.48 5.37
C ILE A 129 18.40 -15.96 5.65
N VAL A 130 19.58 -16.30 6.20
CA VAL A 130 19.96 -17.65 6.56
C VAL A 130 20.33 -17.67 8.04
N GLU A 131 19.47 -18.23 8.88
CA GLU A 131 19.70 -18.32 10.31
C GLU A 131 19.00 -19.56 10.87
N ASN A 132 19.73 -20.35 11.68
CA ASN A 132 19.17 -21.51 12.41
C ASN A 132 18.30 -22.48 11.57
N GLY A 133 18.69 -22.74 10.32
CA GLY A 133 17.93 -23.60 9.39
C GLY A 133 16.78 -22.89 8.67
N ILE A 134 16.58 -21.61 8.96
CA ILE A 134 15.65 -20.74 8.24
C ILE A 134 16.32 -20.26 6.96
N LEU A 135 15.61 -20.33 5.85
CA LEU A 135 16.00 -19.71 4.59
C LEU A 135 14.82 -18.89 4.08
N ALA A 136 14.86 -17.58 4.29
CA ALA A 136 13.94 -16.66 3.66
C ALA A 136 14.60 -16.01 2.44
N LYS A 137 13.83 -15.85 1.36
CA LYS A 137 14.26 -15.24 0.10
C LYS A 137 13.42 -14.02 -0.17
N GLY A 138 14.06 -12.95 -0.60
CA GLY A 138 13.35 -11.73 -0.94
C GLY A 138 14.02 -10.98 -2.08
N ILE A 139 13.24 -10.16 -2.76
CA ILE A 139 13.69 -9.28 -3.81
C ILE A 139 13.45 -7.85 -3.35
N TYR A 140 14.46 -7.01 -3.47
CA TYR A 140 14.36 -5.58 -3.20
C TYR A 140 14.29 -4.83 -4.53
N ASN A 141 13.30 -3.97 -4.66
CA ASN A 141 13.12 -3.07 -5.80
C ASN A 141 12.64 -1.70 -5.29
N ASP A 142 12.40 -0.77 -6.19
CA ASP A 142 11.94 0.59 -5.85
C ASP A 142 10.64 0.62 -5.03
N GLY A 143 9.91 -0.48 -5.02
CA GLY A 143 8.68 -0.65 -4.25
C GLY A 143 8.82 -1.31 -2.89
N GLY A 144 10.05 -1.61 -2.45
CA GLY A 144 10.32 -2.25 -1.18
C GLY A 144 10.80 -3.70 -1.30
N MET A 145 10.59 -4.48 -0.25
CA MET A 145 11.04 -5.87 -0.12
C MET A 145 9.90 -6.85 -0.36
N THR A 146 10.02 -7.73 -1.34
CA THR A 146 9.07 -8.80 -1.57
C THR A 146 9.63 -10.12 -1.03
N VAL A 147 8.98 -10.69 -0.02
CA VAL A 147 9.27 -12.05 0.46
C VAL A 147 8.67 -13.06 -0.51
N LEU A 148 9.51 -13.97 -0.98
CA LEU A 148 9.15 -14.94 -2.03
C LEU A 148 8.50 -16.20 -1.48
N GLU A 149 7.71 -16.84 -2.33
CA GLU A 149 7.19 -18.18 -2.10
C GLU A 149 8.33 -19.18 -1.82
N GLY A 150 8.09 -20.14 -0.93
CA GLY A 150 9.08 -21.08 -0.44
C GLY A 150 10.02 -20.54 0.64
N SER A 151 9.86 -19.28 1.06
CA SER A 151 10.58 -18.75 2.23
C SER A 151 10.12 -19.45 3.51
N LYS A 152 11.09 -19.76 4.38
CA LYS A 152 10.85 -20.31 5.71
C LYS A 152 10.78 -19.18 6.73
N ILE A 153 9.81 -19.25 7.64
CA ILE A 153 9.60 -18.30 8.71
C ILE A 153 9.59 -19.04 10.04
N CYS A 154 10.25 -18.49 11.05
CA CYS A 154 10.30 -19.08 12.38
C CYS A 154 8.89 -19.18 13.01
N VAL A 155 8.55 -20.32 13.62
CA VAL A 155 7.31 -20.46 14.39
C VAL A 155 7.36 -19.66 15.67
N LYS A 156 8.53 -19.66 16.35
CA LYS A 156 8.72 -18.95 17.61
C LYS A 156 8.91 -17.45 17.40
N GLU A 157 8.11 -16.67 18.07
CA GLU A 157 8.29 -15.23 18.12
C GLU A 157 9.40 -14.85 19.10
N SER A 158 10.14 -13.80 18.79
CA SER A 158 11.09 -13.20 19.73
C SER A 158 10.33 -12.69 20.97
N ALA A 159 10.92 -12.83 22.16
CA ALA A 159 10.37 -12.31 23.40
C ALA A 159 10.15 -10.77 23.39
N LYS A 160 10.78 -10.07 22.43
CA LYS A 160 10.63 -8.62 22.20
C LYS A 160 9.64 -8.29 21.08
N PHE A 161 8.99 -9.31 20.50
CA PHE A 161 8.04 -9.09 19.40
C PHE A 161 6.78 -8.38 19.91
N ARG A 162 6.42 -7.27 19.28
CA ARG A 162 5.38 -6.36 19.78
C ARG A 162 4.02 -6.47 19.09
N HIS A 163 3.94 -7.22 17.97
CA HIS A 163 2.77 -7.20 17.10
C HIS A 163 2.29 -8.59 16.66
N PRO A 164 1.90 -9.48 17.60
CA PRO A 164 1.53 -10.87 17.29
C PRO A 164 0.29 -10.96 16.37
N GLU A 165 -0.69 -10.07 16.56
CA GLU A 165 -1.91 -10.07 15.72
C GLU A 165 -1.63 -9.76 14.25
N GLN A 166 -0.68 -8.87 14.01
CA GLN A 166 -0.28 -8.52 12.65
C GLN A 166 0.46 -9.67 11.98
N ARG A 167 1.36 -10.30 12.71
CA ARG A 167 2.06 -11.49 12.20
C ARG A 167 1.06 -12.58 11.84
N ALA A 168 0.06 -12.84 12.68
CA ALA A 168 -1.00 -13.79 12.39
C ALA A 168 -1.79 -13.43 11.12
N LYS A 169 -2.06 -12.13 10.91
CA LYS A 169 -2.69 -11.63 9.68
C LYS A 169 -1.81 -11.86 8.45
N MET A 170 -0.51 -11.54 8.55
CA MET A 170 0.46 -11.74 7.47
C MET A 170 0.61 -13.22 7.09
N LEU A 171 0.70 -14.12 8.08
CA LEU A 171 0.73 -15.57 7.85
C LEU A 171 -0.49 -16.06 7.04
N LYS A 172 -1.68 -15.54 7.34
CA LYS A 172 -2.91 -15.83 6.57
C LYS A 172 -2.85 -15.27 5.15
N GLU A 173 -2.43 -14.04 4.98
CA GLU A 173 -2.34 -13.37 3.67
C GLU A 173 -1.35 -14.07 2.75
N CYS A 174 -0.24 -14.54 3.30
CA CYS A 174 0.80 -15.30 2.60
C CYS A 174 0.43 -16.78 2.43
N ARG A 175 -0.73 -17.21 2.94
CA ARG A 175 -1.15 -18.61 2.96
C ARG A 175 -0.06 -19.53 3.51
N CYS A 176 0.58 -19.09 4.61
CA CYS A 176 1.65 -19.86 5.22
C CYS A 176 1.13 -21.19 5.77
N GLU A 177 1.86 -22.25 5.48
CA GLU A 177 1.60 -23.59 6.00
C GLU A 177 2.67 -23.97 6.99
N LEU A 178 2.27 -24.61 8.08
CA LEU A 178 3.20 -25.14 9.10
C LEU A 178 3.78 -26.46 8.57
N GLU A 179 5.09 -26.49 8.40
CA GLU A 179 5.85 -27.67 8.05
C GLU A 179 6.98 -27.85 9.08
N ASP A 180 6.93 -28.95 9.86
CA ASP A 180 7.83 -29.19 10.98
C ASP A 180 7.88 -28.00 11.97
N ASP A 181 9.02 -27.34 12.10
CA ASP A 181 9.25 -26.21 13.00
C ASP A 181 9.22 -24.82 12.30
N PHE A 182 8.71 -24.74 11.07
CA PHE A 182 8.70 -23.52 10.25
C PHE A 182 7.36 -23.31 9.57
N TYR A 183 7.01 -22.04 9.34
CA TYR A 183 5.99 -21.68 8.37
C TYR A 183 6.62 -21.54 6.98
N ILE A 184 6.00 -22.14 5.99
CA ILE A 184 6.40 -22.01 4.58
C ILE A 184 5.46 -21.02 3.89
N VAL A 185 6.03 -19.99 3.29
CA VAL A 185 5.29 -18.99 2.50
C VAL A 185 4.81 -19.65 1.22
N LYS A 186 3.48 -19.71 1.02
CA LYS A 186 2.87 -20.25 -0.23
C LYS A 186 2.42 -19.13 -1.18
N ARG A 187 2.48 -17.87 -0.75
CA ARG A 187 2.17 -16.71 -1.58
C ARG A 187 3.12 -15.57 -1.25
N ALA A 188 3.85 -15.09 -2.25
CA ALA A 188 4.74 -13.94 -2.10
C ALA A 188 4.00 -12.70 -1.58
N LYS A 189 4.68 -11.91 -0.74
CA LYS A 189 4.15 -10.67 -0.16
C LYS A 189 5.20 -9.58 -0.21
N SER A 190 4.77 -8.40 -0.66
CA SER A 190 5.60 -7.21 -0.66
C SER A 190 5.40 -6.40 0.61
N PHE A 191 6.51 -5.85 1.09
CA PHE A 191 6.63 -4.95 2.23
C PHE A 191 7.30 -3.67 1.74
N PRO A 192 6.97 -2.51 2.27
CA PRO A 192 7.52 -1.23 1.79
C PRO A 192 8.98 -1.05 2.20
N SER A 193 9.46 -1.85 3.14
CA SER A 193 10.83 -1.79 3.62
C SER A 193 11.39 -3.18 3.97
N PRO A 194 12.71 -3.37 3.90
CA PRO A 194 13.35 -4.58 4.38
C PRO A 194 13.09 -4.87 5.85
N SER A 195 12.99 -3.81 6.68
CA SER A 195 12.70 -3.95 8.12
C SER A 195 11.31 -4.54 8.37
N GLY A 196 10.30 -4.07 7.62
CA GLY A 196 8.95 -4.63 7.68
C GLY A 196 8.89 -6.08 7.24
N ALA A 197 9.67 -6.46 6.22
CA ALA A 197 9.79 -7.84 5.78
C ALA A 197 10.53 -8.73 6.80
N ALA A 198 11.52 -8.19 7.52
CA ALA A 198 12.30 -8.94 8.51
C ALA A 198 11.52 -9.23 9.81
N VAL A 199 10.48 -8.46 10.09
CA VAL A 199 9.59 -8.66 11.25
C VAL A 199 8.56 -9.77 11.00
N PHE A 200 8.32 -10.10 9.74
CA PHE A 200 7.41 -11.17 9.32
C PHE A 200 7.98 -12.55 9.59
#